data_8ce630696808018701651f7743ae9dbc
#
_entry.id   8ce630696808018701651f7743ae9dbc
#
_cell.length_a   1.000
_cell.length_b   1.000
_cell.length_c   1.000
_cell.angle_alpha   90.00
_cell.angle_beta   90.00
_cell.angle_gamma   90.00
#
_symmetry.space_group_name_H-M   'P 1'
#
loop_
_entity.id
_entity.type
_entity.pdbx_description
1 polymer ?
#
loop_
_entity_poly.entity_id
_entity_poly.type
_entity_poly.pdbx_seq_one_letter_code
_entity_poly.pdbx_strand_id
1 'polypeptide(L)'
;MTQAFDAPAQQTLLETRAQMALELARRLGADACEVGASVDQGVGVSVREGEVETVELSRDQGIAVTVHVGKRKGSASSTDAGEASIRAVVEKAIAIARHTGEDPASGLADAELMARELPDLDVHHPWALTTEQAIELALACESAGRRRPGILSSDGASLSTGEGVRVYANSHDFLGSQRGSRHSLSCMLIAEDENGMQRDYDYTSARHPRDLLAPERVGENAAERTLRRLGASRPATGRLPVLFDPALAGGLIGSLMGAIAGGALYRQASFLCDRLGDGLFPEWFSLQERPMERGAMASSPFDGDGVQTRDNVFIENGRLASYMLSAYSARRLGMQTTANAGGARNLRLTAPLESRDELLARMGRGVLITELMGQGVNPVTGDYSRGAAGFWVEDGRIQHPVEEFTIAGNLEAMFKGLAGVGSDTDTRGSIHTGSWLIDEMTVAGS
;
A
#
# COMPACT_ATOMS: atom_id res chain seq x y z
N MET A 1 28.75 -0.95 -17.74
CA MET A 1 27.54 -0.55 -18.48
C MET A 1 26.49 -1.60 -18.21
N THR A 2 25.53 -1.34 -17.35
CA THR A 2 24.34 -2.18 -17.18
C THR A 2 23.54 -2.09 -18.48
N GLN A 3 23.25 -3.24 -19.08
CA GLN A 3 22.40 -3.30 -20.27
C GLN A 3 21.04 -2.66 -19.94
N ALA A 4 20.60 -1.73 -20.78
CA ALA A 4 19.30 -1.07 -20.56
C ALA A 4 18.19 -2.13 -20.44
N PHE A 5 17.25 -1.90 -19.53
CA PHE A 5 16.11 -2.79 -19.33
C PHE A 5 15.17 -2.70 -20.54
N ASP A 6 15.10 -3.76 -21.31
CA ASP A 6 14.17 -3.86 -22.43
C ASP A 6 12.87 -4.51 -21.96
N ALA A 7 11.96 -3.70 -21.42
CA ALA A 7 10.69 -4.18 -20.89
C ALA A 7 9.86 -4.98 -21.91
N PRO A 8 9.75 -4.58 -23.21
CA PRO A 8 9.10 -5.39 -24.24
C PRO A 8 9.73 -6.77 -24.42
N ALA A 9 11.06 -6.87 -24.52
CA ALA A 9 11.75 -8.14 -24.67
C ALA A 9 11.60 -9.02 -23.43
N GLN A 10 11.67 -8.43 -22.22
CA GLN A 10 11.44 -9.15 -20.97
C GLN A 10 10.01 -9.67 -20.89
N GLN A 11 9.02 -8.88 -21.29
CA GLN A 11 7.61 -9.30 -21.33
C GLN A 11 7.44 -10.54 -22.22
N THR A 12 7.91 -10.51 -23.45
CA THR A 12 7.83 -11.64 -24.40
C THR A 12 8.50 -12.89 -23.83
N LEU A 13 9.66 -12.73 -23.19
CA LEU A 13 10.39 -13.83 -22.55
C LEU A 13 9.59 -14.45 -21.40
N LEU A 14 9.02 -13.64 -20.52
CA LEU A 14 8.22 -14.12 -19.38
C LEU A 14 6.93 -14.79 -19.85
N GLU A 15 6.25 -14.25 -20.86
CA GLU A 15 5.07 -14.86 -21.47
C GLU A 15 5.36 -16.24 -22.04
N THR A 16 6.48 -16.38 -22.77
CA THR A 16 6.94 -17.66 -23.30
C THR A 16 7.24 -18.67 -22.18
N ARG A 17 7.89 -18.24 -21.13
CA ARG A 17 8.21 -19.08 -19.97
C ARG A 17 6.97 -19.52 -19.20
N ALA A 18 6.00 -18.63 -19.05
CA ALA A 18 4.73 -18.94 -18.42
C ALA A 18 3.95 -20.00 -19.21
N GLN A 19 3.87 -19.84 -20.54
CA GLN A 19 3.24 -20.82 -21.42
C GLN A 19 3.92 -22.19 -21.38
N MET A 20 5.28 -22.19 -21.39
CA MET A 20 6.06 -23.44 -21.23
C MET A 20 5.73 -24.16 -19.91
N ALA A 21 5.62 -23.42 -18.81
CA ALA A 21 5.32 -24.00 -17.51
C ALA A 21 3.89 -24.59 -17.49
N LEU A 22 2.90 -23.90 -18.07
CA LEU A 22 1.53 -24.39 -18.20
C LEU A 22 1.45 -25.69 -19.03
N GLU A 23 2.16 -25.72 -20.18
CA GLU A 23 2.20 -26.89 -21.06
C GLU A 23 2.83 -28.11 -20.36
N LEU A 24 3.92 -27.85 -19.63
CA LEU A 24 4.60 -28.88 -18.88
C LEU A 24 3.74 -29.43 -17.74
N ALA A 25 3.06 -28.56 -16.99
CA ALA A 25 2.16 -28.95 -15.91
C ALA A 25 1.03 -29.87 -16.43
N ARG A 26 0.44 -29.51 -17.57
CA ARG A 26 -0.58 -30.33 -18.25
C ARG A 26 -0.03 -31.71 -18.66
N ARG A 27 1.16 -31.76 -19.27
CA ARG A 27 1.79 -33.02 -19.68
C ARG A 27 2.11 -33.94 -18.49
N LEU A 28 2.41 -33.37 -17.34
CA LEU A 28 2.74 -34.10 -16.11
C LEU A 28 1.49 -34.46 -15.27
N GLY A 29 0.29 -34.14 -15.78
CA GLY A 29 -0.98 -34.57 -15.20
C GLY A 29 -1.56 -33.63 -14.14
N ALA A 30 -1.29 -32.32 -14.21
CA ALA A 30 -2.05 -31.33 -13.47
C ALA A 30 -3.42 -31.10 -14.13
N ASP A 31 -4.49 -31.05 -13.35
CA ASP A 31 -5.83 -30.76 -13.83
C ASP A 31 -6.00 -29.25 -14.13
N ALA A 32 -5.35 -28.40 -13.33
CA ALA A 32 -5.27 -26.99 -13.53
C ALA A 32 -3.92 -26.42 -13.06
N CYS A 33 -3.51 -25.32 -13.66
CA CYS A 33 -2.24 -24.67 -13.34
C CYS A 33 -2.35 -23.14 -13.50
N GLU A 34 -1.66 -22.43 -12.65
CA GLU A 34 -1.41 -21.00 -12.77
C GLU A 34 0.07 -20.71 -12.59
N VAL A 35 0.54 -19.69 -13.31
CA VAL A 35 1.94 -19.26 -13.34
C VAL A 35 2.02 -17.75 -13.16
N GLY A 36 2.76 -17.31 -12.16
CA GLY A 36 3.20 -15.93 -12.01
C GLY A 36 4.68 -15.82 -12.35
N ALA A 37 5.05 -14.86 -13.19
CA ALA A 37 6.44 -14.57 -13.50
C ALA A 37 6.70 -13.06 -13.45
N SER A 38 7.87 -12.66 -12.95
CA SER A 38 8.24 -11.24 -12.89
C SER A 38 9.73 -11.04 -13.11
N VAL A 39 10.05 -9.84 -13.57
CA VAL A 39 11.40 -9.28 -13.55
C VAL A 39 11.29 -7.80 -13.20
N ASP A 40 12.09 -7.38 -12.23
CA ASP A 40 12.16 -6.00 -11.77
C ASP A 40 13.62 -5.54 -11.82
N GLN A 41 13.85 -4.27 -12.16
CA GLN A 41 15.17 -3.64 -12.13
C GLN A 41 15.03 -2.27 -11.45
N GLY A 42 16.03 -1.91 -10.65
CA GLY A 42 16.03 -0.62 -9.95
C GLY A 42 17.40 -0.08 -9.61
N VAL A 43 17.43 1.20 -9.31
CA VAL A 43 18.57 1.94 -8.76
C VAL A 43 18.10 2.57 -7.45
N GLY A 44 18.84 2.31 -6.39
CA GLY A 44 18.70 2.97 -5.08
C GLY A 44 19.97 3.72 -4.73
N VAL A 45 19.82 4.94 -4.25
CA VAL A 45 20.93 5.75 -3.72
C VAL A 45 20.51 6.29 -2.38
N SER A 46 21.37 6.17 -1.37
CA SER A 46 21.25 6.92 -0.13
C SER A 46 22.46 7.79 0.10
N VAL A 47 22.21 8.97 0.63
CA VAL A 47 23.24 9.94 1.04
C VAL A 47 22.98 10.33 2.49
N ARG A 48 24.06 10.61 3.22
CA ARG A 48 23.98 11.05 4.61
C ARG A 48 25.10 12.01 4.92
N GLU A 49 24.79 13.10 5.58
CA GLU A 49 25.75 14.15 5.96
C GLU A 49 26.58 14.71 4.77
N GLY A 50 25.96 14.73 3.57
CA GLY A 50 26.60 15.21 2.35
C GLY A 50 27.49 14.21 1.63
N GLU A 51 27.55 12.97 2.13
CA GLU A 51 28.34 11.88 1.55
C GLU A 51 27.45 10.76 1.04
N VAL A 52 27.91 10.03 0.02
CA VAL A 52 27.19 8.84 -0.48
C VAL A 52 27.36 7.70 0.53
N GLU A 53 26.24 7.19 1.03
CA GLU A 53 26.23 6.06 1.97
C GLU A 53 26.08 4.74 1.24
N THR A 54 25.10 4.63 0.34
CA THR A 54 24.89 3.40 -0.46
C THR A 54 24.52 3.72 -1.90
N VAL A 55 24.95 2.84 -2.79
CA VAL A 55 24.44 2.74 -4.17
C VAL A 55 24.10 1.28 -4.40
N GLU A 56 22.83 1.02 -4.69
CA GLU A 56 22.31 -0.30 -4.95
C GLU A 56 21.75 -0.40 -6.38
N LEU A 57 22.20 -1.41 -7.11
CA LEU A 57 21.63 -1.78 -8.39
C LEU A 57 20.96 -3.14 -8.20
N SER A 58 19.64 -3.15 -8.20
CA SER A 58 18.85 -4.38 -8.02
C SER A 58 18.36 -4.90 -9.36
N ARG A 59 18.36 -6.22 -9.49
CA ARG A 59 17.68 -6.94 -10.57
C ARG A 59 17.14 -8.24 -10.01
N ASP A 60 15.84 -8.27 -9.81
CA ASP A 60 15.14 -9.42 -9.28
C ASP A 60 14.30 -10.06 -10.38
N GLN A 61 14.23 -11.39 -10.37
CA GLN A 61 13.34 -12.13 -11.25
C GLN A 61 12.79 -13.36 -10.51
N GLY A 62 11.65 -13.84 -10.95
CA GLY A 62 11.08 -15.05 -10.38
C GLY A 62 10.00 -15.65 -11.23
N ILE A 63 9.82 -16.97 -11.05
CA ILE A 63 8.68 -17.71 -11.55
C ILE A 63 8.09 -18.54 -10.42
N ALA A 64 6.78 -18.48 -10.27
CA ALA A 64 6.02 -19.28 -9.32
C ALA A 64 4.95 -20.07 -10.08
N VAL A 65 4.83 -21.34 -9.75
CA VAL A 65 3.88 -22.25 -10.38
C VAL A 65 3.01 -22.84 -9.29
N THR A 66 1.70 -22.75 -9.47
CA THR A 66 0.72 -23.43 -8.64
C THR A 66 -0.06 -24.41 -9.50
N VAL A 67 -0.15 -25.65 -9.05
CA VAL A 67 -0.91 -26.71 -9.74
C VAL A 67 -2.02 -27.25 -8.85
N HIS A 68 -3.06 -27.73 -9.49
CA HIS A 68 -4.16 -28.43 -8.86
C HIS A 68 -4.24 -29.85 -9.44
N VAL A 69 -4.35 -30.84 -8.54
CA VAL A 69 -4.65 -32.24 -8.85
C VAL A 69 -5.91 -32.61 -8.07
N GLY A 70 -7.05 -32.65 -8.74
CA GLY A 70 -8.36 -32.63 -8.10
C GLY A 70 -8.53 -31.37 -7.25
N LYS A 71 -8.83 -31.55 -5.97
CA LYS A 71 -8.94 -30.46 -4.97
C LYS A 71 -7.67 -30.25 -4.14
N ARG A 72 -6.55 -30.79 -4.58
CA ARG A 72 -5.25 -30.68 -3.91
C ARG A 72 -4.40 -29.64 -4.62
N LYS A 73 -3.77 -28.77 -3.85
CA LYS A 73 -2.96 -27.67 -4.35
C LYS A 73 -1.48 -27.88 -4.00
N GLY A 74 -0.58 -27.61 -4.95
CA GLY A 74 0.85 -27.57 -4.72
C GLY A 74 1.45 -26.35 -5.40
N SER A 75 2.38 -25.66 -4.72
CA SER A 75 3.06 -24.48 -5.26
C SER A 75 4.56 -24.60 -5.06
N ALA A 76 5.30 -24.13 -6.04
CA ALA A 76 6.76 -23.99 -5.97
C ALA A 76 7.22 -22.77 -6.76
N SER A 77 8.38 -22.21 -6.42
CA SER A 77 8.95 -21.05 -7.09
C SER A 77 10.45 -21.16 -7.22
N SER A 78 11.01 -20.35 -8.14
CA SER A 78 12.46 -20.19 -8.36
C SER A 78 12.76 -18.76 -8.78
N THR A 79 13.93 -18.26 -8.41
CA THR A 79 14.50 -17.01 -8.94
C THR A 79 15.21 -17.23 -10.29
N ASP A 80 15.48 -18.48 -10.66
CA ASP A 80 15.95 -18.85 -11.99
C ASP A 80 14.76 -19.33 -12.83
N ALA A 81 14.54 -18.68 -13.95
CA ALA A 81 13.48 -18.97 -14.89
C ALA A 81 14.01 -19.61 -16.19
N GLY A 82 15.18 -20.26 -16.16
CA GLY A 82 15.67 -21.10 -17.23
C GLY A 82 14.82 -22.37 -17.40
N GLU A 83 14.91 -23.02 -18.57
CA GLU A 83 14.06 -24.18 -18.91
C GLU A 83 14.17 -25.32 -17.91
N ALA A 84 15.40 -25.64 -17.46
CA ALA A 84 15.64 -26.69 -16.46
C ALA A 84 15.00 -26.35 -15.09
N SER A 85 15.09 -25.10 -14.68
CA SER A 85 14.50 -24.62 -13.43
C SER A 85 12.97 -24.59 -13.48
N ILE A 86 12.39 -24.19 -14.62
CA ILE A 86 10.92 -24.26 -14.83
C ILE A 86 10.45 -25.71 -14.70
N ARG A 87 11.15 -26.67 -15.32
CA ARG A 87 10.83 -28.10 -15.18
C ARG A 87 10.86 -28.53 -13.72
N ALA A 88 11.93 -28.23 -13.00
CA ALA A 88 12.08 -28.60 -11.59
C ALA A 88 10.98 -27.98 -10.70
N VAL A 89 10.59 -26.72 -10.96
CA VAL A 89 9.52 -26.04 -10.24
C VAL A 89 8.16 -26.72 -10.49
N VAL A 90 7.83 -27.03 -11.74
CA VAL A 90 6.58 -27.71 -12.09
C VAL A 90 6.51 -29.11 -11.47
N GLU A 91 7.58 -29.92 -11.61
CA GLU A 91 7.66 -31.26 -11.02
C GLU A 91 7.50 -31.21 -9.49
N LYS A 92 8.13 -30.25 -8.83
CA LYS A 92 8.02 -30.05 -7.39
C LYS A 92 6.60 -29.63 -6.99
N ALA A 93 5.96 -28.70 -7.71
CA ALA A 93 4.58 -28.27 -7.44
C ALA A 93 3.62 -29.46 -7.54
N ILE A 94 3.76 -30.31 -8.57
CA ILE A 94 2.93 -31.51 -8.75
C ILE A 94 3.18 -32.52 -7.62
N ALA A 95 4.43 -32.75 -7.23
CA ALA A 95 4.77 -33.63 -6.12
C ALA A 95 4.11 -33.15 -4.82
N ILE A 96 4.16 -31.85 -4.54
CA ILE A 96 3.49 -31.24 -3.38
C ILE A 96 1.97 -31.46 -3.46
N ALA A 97 1.33 -31.17 -4.60
CA ALA A 97 -0.10 -31.31 -4.77
C ALA A 97 -0.59 -32.74 -4.49
N ARG A 98 0.18 -33.75 -4.94
CA ARG A 98 -0.17 -35.18 -4.71
C ARG A 98 -0.16 -35.57 -3.24
N HIS A 99 0.57 -34.87 -2.39
CA HIS A 99 0.71 -35.15 -0.95
C HIS A 99 -0.05 -34.17 -0.05
N THR A 100 -0.63 -33.12 -0.61
CA THR A 100 -1.45 -32.14 0.15
C THR A 100 -2.85 -32.65 0.39
N GLY A 101 -3.47 -32.25 1.48
CA GLY A 101 -4.88 -32.55 1.75
C GLY A 101 -5.81 -31.87 0.75
N GLU A 102 -6.99 -32.46 0.57
CA GLU A 102 -8.05 -31.88 -0.28
C GLU A 102 -8.66 -30.64 0.39
N ASP A 103 -8.85 -29.59 -0.39
CA ASP A 103 -9.60 -28.40 -0.01
C ASP A 103 -10.69 -28.15 -1.05
N PRO A 104 -11.98 -28.28 -0.70
CA PRO A 104 -13.09 -28.09 -1.64
C PRO A 104 -13.10 -26.74 -2.34
N ALA A 105 -12.55 -25.67 -1.69
CA ALA A 105 -12.46 -24.34 -2.25
C ALA A 105 -11.28 -24.16 -3.22
N SER A 106 -10.34 -25.12 -3.26
CA SER A 106 -9.16 -25.08 -4.12
C SER A 106 -9.52 -25.14 -5.61
N GLY A 107 -8.80 -24.37 -6.43
CA GLY A 107 -8.95 -24.31 -7.88
C GLY A 107 -8.80 -22.88 -8.41
N LEU A 108 -8.61 -22.75 -9.73
CA LEU A 108 -8.61 -21.47 -10.42
C LEU A 108 -9.96 -20.75 -10.26
N ALA A 109 -9.97 -19.44 -10.47
CA ALA A 109 -11.22 -18.70 -10.67
C ALA A 109 -11.93 -19.22 -11.94
N ASP A 110 -13.24 -19.03 -12.02
CA ASP A 110 -14.05 -19.56 -13.13
C ASP A 110 -13.62 -18.90 -14.47
N ALA A 111 -13.58 -19.70 -15.53
CA ALA A 111 -12.99 -19.28 -16.81
C ALA A 111 -13.68 -18.06 -17.45
N GLU A 112 -14.99 -17.94 -17.25
CA GLU A 112 -15.77 -16.79 -17.72
C GLU A 112 -15.45 -15.47 -17.06
N LEU A 113 -14.80 -15.49 -15.88
CA LEU A 113 -14.38 -14.30 -15.13
C LEU A 113 -13.01 -13.77 -15.54
N MET A 114 -12.27 -14.52 -16.36
CA MET A 114 -10.95 -14.11 -16.83
C MET A 114 -11.01 -12.78 -17.57
N ALA A 115 -10.03 -11.93 -17.34
CA ALA A 115 -9.97 -10.63 -18.01
C ALA A 115 -9.86 -10.77 -19.53
N ARG A 116 -10.75 -10.09 -20.24
CA ARG A 116 -10.77 -10.07 -21.71
C ARG A 116 -10.17 -8.81 -22.29
N GLU A 117 -10.21 -7.74 -21.52
CA GLU A 117 -9.69 -6.43 -21.91
C GLU A 117 -8.48 -6.11 -21.05
N LEU A 118 -7.34 -5.89 -21.69
CA LEU A 118 -6.08 -5.55 -21.05
C LEU A 118 -5.59 -4.19 -21.58
N PRO A 119 -6.29 -3.08 -21.26
CA PRO A 119 -5.91 -1.76 -21.73
C PRO A 119 -4.57 -1.32 -21.12
N ASP A 120 -3.88 -0.46 -21.85
CA ASP A 120 -2.75 0.28 -21.29
C ASP A 120 -3.24 1.28 -20.24
N LEU A 121 -2.88 1.06 -18.99
CA LEU A 121 -3.26 1.90 -17.86
C LEU A 121 -2.26 3.03 -17.57
N ASP A 122 -1.28 3.25 -18.44
CA ASP A 122 -0.32 4.36 -18.33
C ASP A 122 0.48 4.34 -17.03
N VAL A 123 0.98 3.16 -16.66
CA VAL A 123 1.70 2.93 -15.38
C VAL A 123 3.19 2.63 -15.56
N HIS A 124 3.71 2.73 -16.78
CA HIS A 124 5.10 2.45 -17.11
C HIS A 124 5.80 3.65 -17.73
N HIS A 125 6.59 4.35 -16.93
CA HIS A 125 7.35 5.54 -17.30
C HIS A 125 8.79 5.39 -16.79
N PRO A 126 9.65 4.63 -17.49
CA PRO A 126 11.02 4.40 -17.05
C PRO A 126 11.79 5.72 -16.95
N TRP A 127 12.61 5.83 -15.92
CA TRP A 127 13.48 6.98 -15.71
C TRP A 127 14.92 6.62 -16.07
N ALA A 128 15.40 7.13 -17.20
CA ALA A 128 16.77 6.91 -17.66
C ALA A 128 17.76 7.76 -16.83
N LEU A 129 17.90 7.42 -15.55
CA LEU A 129 18.75 8.13 -14.59
C LEU A 129 20.08 7.40 -14.44
N THR A 130 21.20 8.12 -14.57
CA THR A 130 22.52 7.55 -14.23
C THR A 130 22.69 7.56 -12.70
N THR A 131 23.61 6.72 -12.20
CA THR A 131 23.93 6.67 -10.78
C THR A 131 24.38 8.05 -10.26
N GLU A 132 25.19 8.76 -11.03
CA GLU A 132 25.69 10.11 -10.69
C GLU A 132 24.54 11.10 -10.57
N GLN A 133 23.61 11.09 -11.50
CA GLN A 133 22.41 11.95 -11.44
C GLN A 133 21.52 11.60 -10.24
N ALA A 134 21.37 10.31 -9.90
CA ALA A 134 20.63 9.89 -8.72
C ALA A 134 21.28 10.42 -7.43
N ILE A 135 22.61 10.35 -7.35
CA ILE A 135 23.39 10.92 -6.24
C ILE A 135 23.19 12.44 -6.15
N GLU A 136 23.28 13.16 -7.27
CA GLU A 136 23.09 14.61 -7.30
C GLU A 136 21.71 15.02 -6.77
N LEU A 137 20.65 14.32 -7.18
CA LEU A 137 19.29 14.58 -6.72
C LEU A 137 19.12 14.30 -5.22
N ALA A 138 19.70 13.20 -4.71
CA ALA A 138 19.65 12.87 -3.28
C ALA A 138 20.42 13.89 -2.44
N LEU A 139 21.61 14.31 -2.89
CA LEU A 139 22.40 15.36 -2.24
C LEU A 139 21.70 16.72 -2.26
N ALA A 140 21.06 17.09 -3.36
CA ALA A 140 20.29 18.34 -3.46
C ALA A 140 19.13 18.33 -2.44
N CYS A 141 18.42 17.20 -2.32
CA CYS A 141 17.34 17.00 -1.36
C CYS A 141 17.84 17.19 0.08
N GLU A 142 18.87 16.45 0.48
CA GLU A 142 19.43 16.52 1.82
C GLU A 142 19.98 17.91 2.15
N SER A 143 20.76 18.48 1.23
CA SER A 143 21.38 19.79 1.39
C SER A 143 20.35 20.90 1.59
N ALA A 144 19.22 20.86 0.89
CA ALA A 144 18.15 21.85 1.04
C ALA A 144 17.58 21.84 2.46
N GLY A 145 17.33 20.65 3.01
CA GLY A 145 16.84 20.52 4.37
C GLY A 145 17.87 20.91 5.43
N ARG A 146 19.11 20.43 5.28
CA ARG A 146 20.20 20.71 6.24
C ARG A 146 20.57 22.21 6.35
N ARG A 147 20.36 22.98 5.30
CA ARG A 147 20.61 24.44 5.34
C ARG A 147 19.59 25.21 6.19
N ARG A 148 18.50 24.61 6.61
CA ARG A 148 17.49 25.30 7.45
C ARG A 148 18.02 25.48 8.87
N PRO A 149 18.02 26.75 9.39
CA PRO A 149 18.43 27.01 10.76
C PRO A 149 17.66 26.18 11.77
N GLY A 150 18.34 25.56 12.72
CA GLY A 150 17.73 24.67 13.72
C GLY A 150 17.78 23.17 13.38
N ILE A 151 18.16 22.81 12.16
CA ILE A 151 18.47 21.41 11.84
C ILE A 151 19.87 21.09 12.37
N LEU A 152 19.94 20.03 13.18
CA LEU A 152 21.19 19.56 13.81
C LEU A 152 21.98 18.65 12.87
N SER A 153 21.32 17.65 12.31
CA SER A 153 21.93 16.61 11.47
C SER A 153 20.91 16.00 10.50
N SER A 154 21.39 15.08 9.69
CA SER A 154 20.57 14.32 8.74
C SER A 154 20.62 12.82 9.02
N ASP A 155 19.50 12.16 8.94
CA ASP A 155 19.39 10.69 8.88
C ASP A 155 19.42 10.18 7.42
N GLY A 156 19.60 11.14 6.49
CA GLY A 156 19.86 10.93 5.08
C GLY A 156 18.71 11.30 4.15
N ALA A 157 19.04 11.30 2.87
CA ALA A 157 18.07 11.32 1.78
C ALA A 157 18.26 10.09 0.90
N SER A 158 17.16 9.54 0.39
CA SER A 158 17.18 8.34 -0.45
C SER A 158 16.37 8.55 -1.70
N LEU A 159 16.95 8.23 -2.85
CA LEU A 159 16.27 8.17 -4.13
C LEU A 159 16.17 6.70 -4.56
N SER A 160 14.99 6.29 -4.99
CA SER A 160 14.76 4.96 -5.57
C SER A 160 13.98 5.10 -6.88
N THR A 161 14.45 4.42 -7.90
CA THR A 161 13.76 4.29 -9.19
C THR A 161 13.75 2.85 -9.62
N GLY A 162 12.62 2.37 -10.12
CA GLY A 162 12.48 1.00 -10.58
C GLY A 162 11.42 0.85 -11.64
N GLU A 163 11.60 -0.16 -12.45
CA GLU A 163 10.65 -0.63 -13.45
C GLU A 163 10.62 -2.15 -13.49
N GLY A 164 9.51 -2.72 -13.93
CA GLY A 164 9.38 -4.16 -14.00
C GLY A 164 8.28 -4.62 -14.93
N VAL A 165 8.28 -5.93 -15.13
CA VAL A 165 7.28 -6.65 -15.91
C VAL A 165 6.74 -7.79 -15.06
N ARG A 166 5.42 -7.95 -15.05
CA ARG A 166 4.72 -9.06 -14.42
C ARG A 166 3.84 -9.76 -15.44
N VAL A 167 3.86 -11.08 -15.38
CA VAL A 167 3.02 -11.95 -16.20
C VAL A 167 2.26 -12.90 -15.28
N TYR A 168 0.98 -13.04 -15.53
CA TYR A 168 0.15 -14.09 -14.95
C TYR A 168 -0.51 -14.88 -16.08
N ALA A 169 -0.46 -16.19 -15.99
CA ALA A 169 -1.10 -17.08 -16.95
C ALA A 169 -1.72 -18.27 -16.23
N ASN A 170 -2.80 -18.84 -16.78
CA ASN A 170 -3.41 -20.02 -16.21
C ASN A 170 -3.98 -20.96 -17.30
N SER A 171 -4.38 -22.16 -16.89
CA SER A 171 -4.88 -23.22 -17.79
C SER A 171 -6.31 -23.00 -18.29
N HIS A 172 -6.92 -21.83 -18.08
CA HIS A 172 -8.13 -21.34 -18.76
C HIS A 172 -7.79 -20.48 -19.99
N ASP A 173 -6.61 -20.70 -20.59
CA ASP A 173 -6.08 -19.95 -21.72
C ASP A 173 -5.96 -18.44 -21.45
N PHE A 174 -5.87 -18.03 -20.18
CA PHE A 174 -5.60 -16.66 -19.80
C PHE A 174 -4.09 -16.40 -19.74
N LEU A 175 -3.69 -15.29 -20.36
CA LEU A 175 -2.36 -14.71 -20.23
C LEU A 175 -2.50 -13.19 -20.15
N GLY A 176 -2.09 -12.61 -19.03
CA GLY A 176 -2.07 -11.18 -18.83
C GLY A 176 -0.68 -10.72 -18.41
N SER A 177 -0.22 -9.62 -18.96
CA SER A 177 1.06 -9.00 -18.62
C SER A 177 0.88 -7.52 -18.34
N GLN A 178 1.70 -7.00 -17.43
CA GLN A 178 1.71 -5.60 -17.06
C GLN A 178 3.15 -5.13 -16.83
N ARG A 179 3.49 -4.00 -17.43
CA ARG A 179 4.69 -3.23 -17.13
C ARG A 179 4.35 -2.17 -16.11
N GLY A 180 5.31 -1.80 -15.30
CA GLY A 180 5.13 -0.72 -14.34
C GLY A 180 6.44 -0.09 -13.94
N SER A 181 6.38 1.16 -13.50
CA SER A 181 7.51 1.88 -12.90
C SER A 181 7.08 2.56 -11.61
N ARG A 182 8.03 2.85 -10.77
CA ARG A 182 7.84 3.65 -9.55
C ARG A 182 9.12 4.39 -9.21
N HIS A 183 8.97 5.64 -8.82
CA HIS A 183 10.05 6.51 -8.41
C HIS A 183 9.70 7.13 -7.08
N SER A 184 10.70 7.32 -6.22
CA SER A 184 10.53 7.98 -4.93
C SER A 184 11.79 8.69 -4.49
N LEU A 185 11.60 9.77 -3.74
CA LEU A 185 12.65 10.52 -3.08
C LEU A 185 12.16 10.86 -1.68
N SER A 186 13.01 10.66 -0.68
CA SER A 186 12.70 10.97 0.72
C SER A 186 13.89 11.65 1.39
N CYS A 187 13.62 12.42 2.44
CA CYS A 187 14.62 13.01 3.30
C CYS A 187 14.15 12.92 4.75
N MET A 188 15.05 12.55 5.66
CA MET A 188 14.80 12.51 7.10
C MET A 188 15.84 13.37 7.82
N LEU A 189 15.38 14.27 8.69
CA LEU A 189 16.22 15.24 9.36
C LEU A 189 16.04 15.17 10.88
N ILE A 190 17.03 15.67 11.59
CA ILE A 190 17.10 15.69 13.05
C ILE A 190 17.30 17.13 13.51
N ALA A 191 16.53 17.55 14.50
CA ALA A 191 16.68 18.80 15.23
C ALA A 191 16.75 18.53 16.73
N GLU A 192 17.31 19.42 17.51
CA GLU A 192 17.46 19.27 18.95
C GLU A 192 17.18 20.61 19.64
N ASP A 193 16.56 20.54 20.80
CA ASP A 193 16.43 21.64 21.75
C ASP A 193 16.71 21.14 23.18
N GLU A 194 16.43 21.97 24.18
CA GLU A 194 16.62 21.61 25.58
C GLU A 194 15.77 20.43 26.08
N ASN A 195 14.70 20.07 25.34
CA ASN A 195 13.80 18.96 25.66
C ASN A 195 14.21 17.64 25.00
N GLY A 196 15.15 17.69 24.03
CA GLY A 196 15.67 16.51 23.37
C GLY A 196 15.69 16.60 21.85
N MET A 197 15.99 15.46 21.22
CA MET A 197 16.04 15.33 19.76
C MET A 197 14.68 15.00 19.17
N GLN A 198 14.37 15.68 18.07
CA GLN A 198 13.20 15.41 17.24
C GLN A 198 13.64 15.03 15.83
N ARG A 199 12.89 14.11 15.21
CA ARG A 199 13.10 13.75 13.81
C ARG A 199 11.77 13.70 13.08
N ASP A 200 11.78 14.08 11.82
CA ASP A 200 10.66 13.88 10.91
C ASP A 200 11.18 13.79 9.48
N TYR A 201 10.31 13.45 8.56
CA TYR A 201 10.65 13.23 7.17
C TYR A 201 9.57 13.77 6.24
N ASP A 202 9.95 13.95 4.99
CA ASP A 202 9.00 14.06 3.88
C ASP A 202 9.47 13.18 2.71
N TYR A 203 8.53 12.86 1.82
CA TYR A 203 8.83 12.08 0.63
C TYR A 203 7.88 12.43 -0.51
N THR A 204 8.29 12.06 -1.72
CA THR A 204 7.45 12.05 -2.92
C THR A 204 7.53 10.70 -3.58
N SER A 205 6.44 10.25 -4.22
CA SER A 205 6.41 8.98 -4.95
C SER A 205 5.41 9.06 -6.10
N ALA A 206 5.81 8.60 -7.28
CA ALA A 206 5.00 8.66 -8.50
C ALA A 206 5.33 7.53 -9.48
N ARG A 207 4.42 7.27 -10.42
CA ARG A 207 4.64 6.41 -11.59
C ARG A 207 5.50 7.08 -12.65
N HIS A 208 5.34 8.38 -12.83
CA HIS A 208 6.12 9.17 -13.78
C HIS A 208 7.07 10.11 -13.04
N PRO A 209 8.37 10.18 -13.38
CA PRO A 209 9.34 11.01 -12.66
C PRO A 209 9.00 12.51 -12.66
N ARG A 210 8.29 13.03 -13.68
CA ARG A 210 7.84 14.43 -13.74
C ARG A 210 6.82 14.81 -12.65
N ASP A 211 6.15 13.81 -12.06
CA ASP A 211 5.12 14.02 -11.03
C ASP A 211 5.73 13.99 -9.61
N LEU A 212 7.04 13.77 -9.49
CA LEU A 212 7.77 13.91 -8.24
C LEU A 212 7.89 15.39 -7.87
N LEU A 213 7.88 15.67 -6.58
CA LEU A 213 8.28 16.98 -6.07
C LEU A 213 9.77 17.23 -6.38
N ALA A 214 10.14 18.48 -6.56
CA ALA A 214 11.55 18.89 -6.68
C ALA A 214 12.32 18.42 -5.43
N PRO A 215 13.56 17.94 -5.57
CA PRO A 215 14.37 17.45 -4.45
C PRO A 215 14.48 18.46 -3.30
N GLU A 216 14.72 19.72 -3.63
CA GLU A 216 14.82 20.81 -2.65
C GLU A 216 13.54 20.94 -1.83
N ARG A 217 12.39 20.78 -2.48
CA ARG A 217 11.10 20.90 -1.80
C ARG A 217 10.87 19.78 -0.79
N VAL A 218 11.28 18.54 -1.12
CA VAL A 218 11.21 17.41 -0.19
C VAL A 218 12.10 17.67 1.03
N GLY A 219 13.34 18.12 0.82
CA GLY A 219 14.25 18.46 1.92
C GLY A 219 13.74 19.61 2.79
N GLU A 220 13.21 20.68 2.18
CA GLU A 220 12.63 21.82 2.91
C GLU A 220 11.41 21.41 3.74
N ASN A 221 10.51 20.60 3.17
CA ASN A 221 9.35 20.07 3.88
C ASN A 221 9.77 19.20 5.07
N ALA A 222 10.77 18.32 4.88
CA ALA A 222 11.31 17.49 5.95
C ALA A 222 11.86 18.37 7.10
N ALA A 223 12.59 19.43 6.78
CA ALA A 223 13.10 20.36 7.78
C ALA A 223 11.98 21.11 8.52
N GLU A 224 10.99 21.62 7.80
CA GLU A 224 9.85 22.29 8.41
C GLU A 224 9.09 21.36 9.36
N ARG A 225 8.83 20.13 8.94
CA ARG A 225 8.16 19.12 9.77
C ARG A 225 8.97 18.81 11.03
N THR A 226 10.29 18.62 10.90
CA THR A 226 11.18 18.32 12.02
C THR A 226 11.22 19.46 13.03
N LEU A 227 11.41 20.70 12.56
CA LEU A 227 11.50 21.89 13.42
C LEU A 227 10.19 22.16 14.18
N ARG A 228 9.04 21.89 13.58
CA ARG A 228 7.74 22.08 14.24
C ARG A 228 7.52 21.14 15.42
N ARG A 229 8.32 20.08 15.57
CA ARG A 229 8.24 19.11 16.68
C ARG A 229 9.04 19.53 17.91
N LEU A 230 9.92 20.53 17.79
CA LEU A 230 10.72 21.03 18.91
C LEU A 230 9.83 21.60 20.01
N GLY A 231 10.21 21.39 21.26
CA GLY A 231 9.44 21.82 22.42
C GLY A 231 8.24 20.91 22.74
N ALA A 232 8.24 19.67 22.22
CA ALA A 232 7.14 18.75 22.48
C ALA A 232 6.96 18.45 23.96
N SER A 233 5.70 18.30 24.38
CA SER A 233 5.30 17.95 25.74
C SER A 233 4.27 16.84 25.74
N ARG A 234 4.02 16.21 26.90
CA ARG A 234 2.93 15.23 27.02
C ARG A 234 1.58 15.93 27.14
N PRO A 235 0.57 15.51 26.35
CA PRO A 235 -0.78 16.08 26.49
C PRO A 235 -1.46 15.54 27.75
N ALA A 236 -2.46 16.26 28.26
CA ALA A 236 -3.30 15.80 29.35
C ALA A 236 -4.11 14.56 28.94
N THR A 237 -4.27 13.62 29.87
CA THR A 237 -5.11 12.43 29.68
C THR A 237 -6.59 12.82 29.66
N GLY A 238 -7.35 12.29 28.68
CA GLY A 238 -8.77 12.56 28.54
C GLY A 238 -9.42 11.89 27.33
N ARG A 239 -10.72 12.07 27.19
CA ARG A 239 -11.46 11.74 25.97
C ARG A 239 -11.58 13.01 25.13
N LEU A 240 -11.01 12.97 23.94
CA LEU A 240 -10.82 14.15 23.09
C LEU A 240 -11.08 13.81 21.62
N PRO A 241 -11.50 14.78 20.82
CA PRO A 241 -11.44 14.66 19.37
C PRO A 241 -10.00 14.48 18.89
N VAL A 242 -9.84 13.68 17.85
CA VAL A 242 -8.54 13.38 17.24
C VAL A 242 -8.59 13.62 15.74
N LEU A 243 -7.73 14.50 15.23
CA LEU A 243 -7.56 14.73 13.80
C LEU A 243 -6.34 13.95 13.31
N PHE A 244 -6.56 12.98 12.43
CA PHE A 244 -5.49 12.24 11.77
C PHE A 244 -5.02 12.99 10.52
N ASP A 245 -3.72 13.21 10.40
CA ASP A 245 -3.10 13.71 9.16
C ASP A 245 -3.44 12.76 7.98
N PRO A 246 -3.53 13.25 6.72
CA PRO A 246 -3.92 12.43 5.56
C PRO A 246 -3.15 11.13 5.41
N ALA A 247 -1.84 11.16 5.60
CA ALA A 247 -0.98 9.97 5.50
C ALA A 247 -1.36 8.89 6.53
N LEU A 248 -1.84 9.29 7.71
CA LEU A 248 -2.28 8.39 8.79
C LEU A 248 -3.74 7.94 8.61
N ALA A 249 -4.60 8.81 8.10
CA ALA A 249 -5.98 8.49 7.77
C ALA A 249 -6.07 7.34 6.76
N GLY A 250 -5.15 7.30 5.78
CA GLY A 250 -4.98 6.15 4.88
C GLY A 250 -4.77 4.82 5.62
N GLY A 251 -4.11 4.84 6.78
CA GLY A 251 -3.92 3.66 7.63
C GLY A 251 -5.21 3.15 8.29
N LEU A 252 -6.16 4.04 8.60
CA LEU A 252 -7.50 3.66 9.09
C LEU A 252 -8.29 2.96 7.98
N ILE A 253 -8.23 3.46 6.75
CA ILE A 253 -8.81 2.78 5.57
C ILE A 253 -8.12 1.42 5.36
N GLY A 254 -6.80 1.34 5.49
CA GLY A 254 -6.06 0.07 5.44
C GLY A 254 -6.54 -0.95 6.48
N SER A 255 -6.86 -0.50 7.69
CA SER A 255 -7.42 -1.35 8.75
C SER A 255 -8.83 -1.87 8.39
N LEU A 256 -9.68 -1.02 7.80
CA LEU A 256 -10.97 -1.42 7.26
C LEU A 256 -10.80 -2.49 6.17
N MET A 257 -9.90 -2.27 5.20
CA MET A 257 -9.65 -3.20 4.10
C MET A 257 -9.13 -4.54 4.62
N GLY A 258 -8.28 -4.55 5.64
CA GLY A 258 -7.85 -5.77 6.33
C GLY A 258 -9.01 -6.53 6.99
N ALA A 259 -9.94 -5.80 7.62
CA ALA A 259 -11.08 -6.39 8.29
C ALA A 259 -12.13 -6.97 7.32
N ILE A 260 -12.31 -6.39 6.14
CA ILE A 260 -13.23 -6.92 5.10
C ILE A 260 -12.56 -7.88 4.12
N ALA A 261 -11.28 -8.20 4.32
CA ALA A 261 -10.56 -9.16 3.48
C ALA A 261 -11.08 -10.58 3.68
N GLY A 262 -11.38 -11.26 2.59
CA GLY A 262 -11.94 -12.61 2.61
C GLY A 262 -11.14 -13.60 3.45
N GLY A 263 -9.80 -13.45 3.48
CA GLY A 263 -8.92 -14.25 4.32
C GLY A 263 -9.15 -14.09 5.83
N ALA A 264 -9.49 -12.90 6.29
CA ALA A 264 -9.87 -12.65 7.68
C ALA A 264 -11.27 -13.19 7.97
N LEU A 265 -12.21 -12.97 7.05
CA LEU A 265 -13.62 -13.33 7.22
C LEU A 265 -13.83 -14.84 7.33
N TYR A 266 -13.34 -15.67 6.39
CA TYR A 266 -13.58 -17.12 6.46
C TYR A 266 -12.85 -17.81 7.63
N ARG A 267 -11.81 -17.18 8.19
CA ARG A 267 -11.15 -17.64 9.42
C ARG A 267 -11.81 -17.12 10.69
N GLN A 268 -12.90 -16.35 10.58
CA GLN A 268 -13.55 -15.69 11.72
C GLN A 268 -12.58 -14.80 12.54
N ALA A 269 -11.66 -14.15 11.84
CA ALA A 269 -10.61 -13.29 12.41
C ALA A 269 -10.83 -11.81 12.08
N SER A 270 -12.08 -11.37 12.07
CA SER A 270 -12.46 -9.98 11.82
C SER A 270 -13.69 -9.61 12.64
N PHE A 271 -13.70 -8.36 13.16
CA PHE A 271 -14.88 -7.77 13.80
C PHE A 271 -16.02 -7.45 12.80
N LEU A 272 -15.76 -7.60 11.49
CA LEU A 272 -16.74 -7.36 10.41
C LEU A 272 -17.28 -8.67 9.78
N CYS A 273 -17.09 -9.83 10.43
CA CYS A 273 -17.75 -11.07 9.99
C CYS A 273 -19.27 -10.89 10.03
N ASP A 274 -19.95 -11.31 8.95
CA ASP A 274 -21.41 -11.28 8.80
C ASP A 274 -22.08 -9.90 8.96
N ARG A 275 -21.33 -8.82 8.66
CA ARG A 275 -21.74 -7.41 8.86
C ARG A 275 -22.13 -6.68 7.56
N LEU A 276 -22.32 -7.40 6.43
CA LEU A 276 -22.80 -6.76 5.19
C LEU A 276 -24.15 -6.06 5.41
N GLY A 277 -24.25 -4.81 4.94
CA GLY A 277 -25.41 -3.95 5.11
C GLY A 277 -25.42 -3.11 6.38
N ASP A 278 -24.52 -3.40 7.34
CA ASP A 278 -24.46 -2.61 8.59
C ASP A 278 -23.91 -1.20 8.38
N GLY A 279 -24.43 -0.25 9.14
CA GLY A 279 -23.91 1.12 9.21
C GLY A 279 -22.60 1.15 9.99
N LEU A 280 -21.51 1.49 9.31
CA LEU A 280 -20.17 1.60 9.88
C LEU A 280 -19.66 3.05 9.91
N PHE A 281 -20.15 3.90 9.02
CA PHE A 281 -19.74 5.29 8.85
C PHE A 281 -20.98 6.20 8.84
N PRO A 282 -20.81 7.52 8.94
CA PRO A 282 -21.89 8.46 8.65
C PRO A 282 -22.44 8.30 7.23
N GLU A 283 -23.72 8.56 7.02
CA GLU A 283 -24.40 8.37 5.71
C GLU A 283 -23.79 9.16 4.55
N TRP A 284 -23.08 10.23 4.83
CA TRP A 284 -22.40 11.04 3.81
C TRP A 284 -21.07 10.44 3.32
N PHE A 285 -20.58 9.34 3.90
CA PHE A 285 -19.30 8.72 3.56
C PHE A 285 -19.48 7.52 2.63
N SER A 286 -18.72 7.48 1.56
CA SER A 286 -18.61 6.30 0.68
C SER A 286 -17.14 6.03 0.32
N LEU A 287 -16.80 4.76 0.14
CA LEU A 287 -15.46 4.30 -0.25
C LEU A 287 -15.57 3.34 -1.42
N GLN A 288 -14.86 3.65 -2.50
CA GLN A 288 -14.86 2.84 -3.73
C GLN A 288 -13.45 2.52 -4.20
N GLU A 289 -13.33 1.44 -4.93
CA GLU A 289 -12.13 1.01 -5.64
C GLU A 289 -12.24 1.37 -7.13
N ARG A 290 -11.14 1.88 -7.72
CA ARG A 290 -11.03 2.21 -9.14
C ARG A 290 -9.79 1.54 -9.75
N PRO A 291 -9.85 0.26 -10.10
CA PRO A 291 -8.67 -0.49 -10.54
C PRO A 291 -8.19 -0.10 -11.95
N MET A 292 -9.03 0.51 -12.77
CA MET A 292 -8.73 0.90 -14.15
C MET A 292 -8.31 2.38 -14.29
N GLU A 293 -8.09 3.10 -13.18
CA GLU A 293 -7.67 4.50 -13.19
C GLU A 293 -6.27 4.63 -13.81
N ARG A 294 -6.16 5.41 -14.91
CA ARG A 294 -4.89 5.58 -15.65
C ARG A 294 -3.85 6.31 -14.79
N GLY A 295 -2.60 5.85 -14.86
CA GLY A 295 -1.46 6.43 -14.14
C GLY A 295 -1.47 6.21 -12.62
N ALA A 296 -2.52 5.63 -12.05
CA ALA A 296 -2.62 5.49 -10.60
C ALA A 296 -1.73 4.35 -10.06
N MET A 297 -1.39 4.45 -8.77
CA MET A 297 -0.34 3.64 -8.14
C MET A 297 -0.61 2.14 -8.08
N ALA A 298 -1.89 1.72 -8.07
CA ALA A 298 -2.27 0.31 -7.97
C ALA A 298 -3.19 -0.15 -9.11
N SER A 299 -3.14 0.52 -10.27
CA SER A 299 -3.98 0.16 -11.40
C SER A 299 -3.57 -1.18 -12.01
N SER A 300 -4.57 -2.03 -12.27
CA SER A 300 -4.40 -3.33 -12.92
C SER A 300 -5.70 -3.79 -13.56
N PRO A 301 -5.69 -4.31 -14.79
CA PRO A 301 -6.90 -4.76 -15.48
C PRO A 301 -7.38 -6.15 -15.01
N PHE A 302 -6.56 -6.87 -14.27
CA PHE A 302 -6.92 -8.16 -13.66
C PHE A 302 -6.34 -8.27 -12.26
N ASP A 303 -6.94 -9.13 -11.46
CA ASP A 303 -6.48 -9.43 -10.10
C ASP A 303 -5.47 -10.59 -10.07
N GLY A 304 -5.06 -11.01 -8.86
CA GLY A 304 -4.11 -12.10 -8.68
C GLY A 304 -4.59 -13.48 -9.14
N ASP A 305 -5.88 -13.64 -9.38
CA ASP A 305 -6.50 -14.86 -9.92
C ASP A 305 -6.74 -14.75 -11.44
N GLY A 306 -6.36 -13.64 -12.09
CA GLY A 306 -6.62 -13.35 -13.51
C GLY A 306 -8.04 -12.85 -13.80
N VAL A 307 -8.83 -12.60 -12.77
CA VAL A 307 -10.21 -12.12 -12.89
C VAL A 307 -10.22 -10.66 -13.31
N GLN A 308 -11.10 -10.30 -14.25
CA GLN A 308 -11.29 -8.92 -14.71
C GLN A 308 -11.61 -8.00 -13.53
N THR A 309 -10.78 -6.99 -13.29
CA THR A 309 -11.06 -5.99 -12.26
C THR A 309 -12.20 -5.07 -12.68
N ARG A 310 -12.88 -4.55 -11.69
CA ARG A 310 -14.01 -3.62 -11.86
C ARG A 310 -14.08 -2.67 -10.69
N ASP A 311 -14.77 -1.57 -10.86
CA ASP A 311 -15.08 -0.68 -9.75
C ASP A 311 -15.92 -1.44 -8.71
N ASN A 312 -15.47 -1.40 -7.45
CA ASN A 312 -16.18 -1.97 -6.31
C ASN A 312 -16.51 -0.84 -5.33
N VAL A 313 -17.70 -0.90 -4.75
CA VAL A 313 -18.09 -0.02 -3.66
C VAL A 313 -18.01 -0.82 -2.36
N PHE A 314 -17.09 -0.46 -1.48
CA PHE A 314 -16.94 -1.14 -0.19
C PHE A 314 -17.82 -0.52 0.89
N ILE A 315 -17.89 0.81 0.91
CA ILE A 315 -18.81 1.56 1.77
C ILE A 315 -19.71 2.41 0.88
N GLU A 316 -21.00 2.25 1.03
CA GLU A 316 -22.01 3.04 0.31
C GLU A 316 -22.93 3.73 1.30
N ASN A 317 -22.93 5.06 1.30
CA ASN A 317 -23.75 5.87 2.21
C ASN A 317 -23.61 5.39 3.67
N GLY A 318 -22.38 5.23 4.13
CA GLY A 318 -22.04 4.79 5.47
C GLY A 318 -22.19 3.30 5.76
N ARG A 319 -22.71 2.50 4.82
CA ARG A 319 -22.98 1.07 5.02
C ARG A 319 -21.93 0.19 4.34
N LEU A 320 -21.59 -0.93 4.98
CA LEU A 320 -20.72 -1.95 4.39
C LEU A 320 -21.45 -2.65 3.23
N ALA A 321 -21.11 -2.29 2.00
CA ALA A 321 -21.77 -2.76 0.79
C ALA A 321 -21.12 -4.04 0.22
N SER A 322 -19.81 -4.21 0.40
CA SER A 322 -19.08 -5.35 -0.17
C SER A 322 -17.90 -5.77 0.69
N TYR A 323 -17.56 -7.05 0.64
CA TYR A 323 -16.29 -7.59 1.11
C TYR A 323 -15.24 -7.58 -0.01
N MET A 324 -13.98 -7.73 0.35
CA MET A 324 -12.84 -7.82 -0.56
C MET A 324 -12.44 -9.30 -0.73
N LEU A 325 -12.87 -9.93 -1.83
CA LEU A 325 -12.81 -11.39 -2.02
C LEU A 325 -12.00 -11.80 -3.25
N SER A 326 -11.07 -12.73 -3.08
CA SER A 326 -10.51 -13.57 -4.15
C SER A 326 -11.49 -14.71 -4.51
N ALA A 327 -11.22 -15.42 -5.60
CA ALA A 327 -12.02 -16.62 -5.95
C ALA A 327 -12.01 -17.66 -4.83
N TYR A 328 -10.87 -17.91 -4.21
CA TYR A 328 -10.74 -18.86 -3.10
C TYR A 328 -11.57 -18.42 -1.88
N SER A 329 -11.39 -17.19 -1.42
CA SER A 329 -12.10 -16.72 -0.22
C SER A 329 -13.60 -16.60 -0.44
N ALA A 330 -14.02 -16.25 -1.66
CA ALA A 330 -15.43 -16.23 -2.06
C ALA A 330 -16.06 -17.62 -1.94
N ARG A 331 -15.40 -18.67 -2.47
CA ARG A 331 -15.86 -20.07 -2.34
C ARG A 331 -15.94 -20.50 -0.87
N ARG A 332 -14.97 -20.13 -0.03
CA ARG A 332 -14.98 -20.42 1.41
C ARG A 332 -16.16 -19.77 2.14
N LEU A 333 -16.64 -18.64 1.66
CA LEU A 333 -17.75 -17.88 2.22
C LEU A 333 -19.09 -18.16 1.53
N GLY A 334 -19.13 -18.99 0.47
CA GLY A 334 -20.34 -19.22 -0.32
C GLY A 334 -20.79 -17.98 -1.12
N MET A 335 -19.83 -17.10 -1.48
CA MET A 335 -20.05 -15.85 -2.18
C MET A 335 -19.38 -15.85 -3.58
N GLN A 336 -19.52 -14.75 -4.31
CA GLN A 336 -18.79 -14.51 -5.56
C GLN A 336 -17.56 -13.66 -5.33
N THR A 337 -16.52 -13.85 -6.15
CA THR A 337 -15.31 -13.00 -6.09
C THR A 337 -15.63 -11.56 -6.46
N THR A 338 -14.97 -10.64 -5.77
CA THR A 338 -15.02 -9.21 -6.06
C THR A 338 -13.83 -8.75 -6.92
N ALA A 339 -13.06 -9.70 -7.49
CA ALA A 339 -11.83 -9.45 -8.25
C ALA A 339 -10.75 -8.73 -7.43
N ASN A 340 -10.58 -9.19 -6.19
CA ASN A 340 -9.62 -8.61 -5.26
C ASN A 340 -8.57 -9.62 -4.77
N ALA A 341 -8.23 -10.63 -5.56
CA ALA A 341 -7.04 -11.42 -5.28
C ALA A 341 -5.80 -10.51 -5.32
N GLY A 342 -5.05 -10.52 -4.21
CA GLY A 342 -3.91 -9.59 -4.03
C GLY A 342 -4.26 -8.24 -3.40
N GLY A 343 -5.52 -7.99 -3.03
CA GLY A 343 -5.96 -6.80 -2.30
C GLY A 343 -6.68 -5.74 -3.14
N ALA A 344 -7.03 -4.64 -2.49
CA ALA A 344 -7.71 -3.52 -3.13
C ALA A 344 -6.75 -2.67 -3.98
N ARG A 345 -7.30 -2.02 -4.99
CA ARG A 345 -6.61 -1.09 -5.88
C ARG A 345 -7.21 0.30 -5.75
N ASN A 346 -6.40 1.33 -5.92
CA ASN A 346 -6.79 2.74 -6.01
C ASN A 346 -8.10 3.11 -5.29
N LEU A 347 -8.03 3.21 -3.97
CA LEU A 347 -9.17 3.55 -3.14
C LEU A 347 -9.45 5.06 -3.19
N ARG A 348 -10.70 5.41 -3.39
CA ARG A 348 -11.21 6.79 -3.49
C ARG A 348 -12.42 6.92 -2.59
N LEU A 349 -12.42 7.92 -1.74
CA LEU A 349 -13.59 8.23 -0.92
C LEU A 349 -14.44 9.34 -1.55
N THR A 350 -15.71 9.35 -1.20
CA THR A 350 -16.65 10.43 -1.47
C THR A 350 -17.22 10.90 -0.13
N ALA A 351 -17.04 12.17 0.18
CA ALA A 351 -17.50 12.83 1.40
C ALA A 351 -17.60 14.35 1.16
N PRO A 352 -18.35 15.10 1.94
CA PRO A 352 -18.16 16.53 2.05
C PRO A 352 -16.75 16.82 2.56
N LEU A 353 -15.99 17.62 1.80
CA LEU A 353 -14.61 17.93 2.13
C LEU A 353 -14.53 19.31 2.79
N GLU A 354 -13.76 19.40 3.86
CA GLU A 354 -13.50 20.63 4.61
C GLU A 354 -12.01 20.98 4.55
N SER A 355 -11.67 22.24 4.60
CA SER A 355 -10.28 22.63 4.77
C SER A 355 -9.76 22.16 6.14
N ARG A 356 -8.43 22.03 6.26
CA ARG A 356 -7.81 21.70 7.56
C ARG A 356 -8.18 22.68 8.66
N ASP A 357 -8.29 23.97 8.33
CA ASP A 357 -8.67 25.02 9.30
C ASP A 357 -10.13 24.87 9.76
N GLU A 358 -11.06 24.48 8.87
CA GLU A 358 -12.44 24.18 9.24
C GLU A 358 -12.53 22.96 10.15
N LEU A 359 -11.75 21.88 9.86
CA LEU A 359 -11.68 20.71 10.73
C LEU A 359 -11.10 21.04 12.12
N LEU A 360 -10.04 21.86 12.18
CA LEU A 360 -9.46 22.34 13.44
C LEU A 360 -10.46 23.19 14.22
N ALA A 361 -11.16 24.11 13.54
CA ALA A 361 -12.19 24.95 14.16
C ALA A 361 -13.36 24.10 14.71
N ARG A 362 -13.81 23.08 13.96
CA ARG A 362 -14.83 22.12 14.39
C ARG A 362 -14.36 21.30 15.59
N MET A 363 -13.09 20.85 15.59
CA MET A 363 -12.50 20.12 16.70
C MET A 363 -12.46 20.97 17.98
N GLY A 364 -12.21 22.27 17.86
CA GLY A 364 -12.09 23.21 18.97
C GLY A 364 -10.91 22.89 19.87
N ARG A 365 -10.97 21.77 20.60
CA ARG A 365 -9.91 21.26 21.49
C ARG A 365 -9.68 19.79 21.24
N GLY A 366 -8.39 19.38 21.10
CA GLY A 366 -8.03 17.99 20.84
C GLY A 366 -6.59 17.82 20.41
N VAL A 367 -6.29 16.75 19.69
CA VAL A 367 -4.96 16.48 19.18
C VAL A 367 -4.97 16.23 17.67
N LEU A 368 -4.08 16.90 16.95
CA LEU A 368 -3.73 16.57 15.57
C LEU A 368 -2.58 15.57 15.59
N ILE A 369 -2.79 14.38 15.06
CA ILE A 369 -1.79 13.31 15.00
C ILE A 369 -1.06 13.36 13.68
N THR A 370 0.27 13.41 13.73
CA THR A 370 1.16 13.41 12.56
C THR A 370 2.10 12.20 12.53
N GLU A 371 2.19 11.45 13.63
CA GLU A 371 2.96 10.22 13.72
C GLU A 371 2.24 9.18 14.58
N LEU A 372 2.34 7.92 14.17
CA LEU A 372 1.83 6.76 14.91
C LEU A 372 2.95 5.73 15.08
N MET A 373 3.06 5.20 16.30
CA MET A 373 4.05 4.20 16.69
C MET A 373 3.38 2.89 17.10
N GLY A 374 4.06 1.76 16.84
CA GLY A 374 3.59 0.43 17.22
C GLY A 374 2.52 -0.14 16.28
N GLN A 375 2.09 -1.37 16.57
CA GLN A 375 1.14 -2.19 15.76
C GLN A 375 -0.13 -2.54 16.56
N GLY A 376 -0.61 -1.62 17.35
CA GLY A 376 -1.69 -1.83 18.32
C GLY A 376 -3.11 -1.83 17.73
N VAL A 377 -3.34 -2.64 16.68
CA VAL A 377 -4.68 -2.86 16.10
C VAL A 377 -5.02 -4.35 16.22
N ASN A 378 -6.12 -4.67 16.90
CA ASN A 378 -6.65 -6.03 16.95
C ASN A 378 -7.73 -6.21 15.88
N PRO A 379 -7.48 -6.94 14.78
CA PRO A 379 -8.46 -7.08 13.70
C PRO A 379 -9.69 -7.91 14.10
N VAL A 380 -9.61 -8.72 15.16
CA VAL A 380 -10.72 -9.57 15.62
C VAL A 380 -11.75 -8.77 16.40
N THR A 381 -11.30 -7.86 17.26
CA THR A 381 -12.18 -7.06 18.13
C THR A 381 -12.37 -5.62 17.66
N GLY A 382 -11.53 -5.15 16.75
CA GLY A 382 -11.48 -3.76 16.32
C GLY A 382 -10.77 -2.84 17.31
N ASP A 383 -10.18 -3.35 18.39
CA ASP A 383 -9.48 -2.51 19.36
C ASP A 383 -8.27 -1.83 18.73
N TYR A 384 -8.13 -0.57 19.04
CA TYR A 384 -7.08 0.30 18.50
C TYR A 384 -6.35 0.99 19.65
N SER A 385 -5.02 0.82 19.72
CA SER A 385 -4.18 1.48 20.72
C SER A 385 -2.78 1.69 20.14
N ARG A 386 -2.37 2.93 19.92
CA ARG A 386 -1.07 3.25 19.32
C ARG A 386 -0.40 4.41 20.04
N GLY A 387 0.92 4.34 20.16
CA GLY A 387 1.73 5.51 20.49
C GLY A 387 1.56 6.58 19.41
N ALA A 388 1.58 7.84 19.81
CA ALA A 388 1.32 8.96 18.93
C ALA A 388 2.20 10.17 19.24
N ALA A 389 2.44 10.98 18.20
CA ALA A 389 2.97 12.32 18.29
C ALA A 389 2.22 13.24 17.33
N GLY A 390 2.23 14.54 17.63
CA GLY A 390 1.51 15.51 16.81
C GLY A 390 1.44 16.88 17.49
N PHE A 391 0.25 17.48 17.50
CA PHE A 391 0.07 18.82 18.00
C PHE A 391 -1.17 18.94 18.87
N TRP A 392 -1.03 19.67 19.98
CA TRP A 392 -2.17 20.11 20.78
C TRP A 392 -2.94 21.20 20.05
N VAL A 393 -4.26 21.10 20.08
CA VAL A 393 -5.17 22.07 19.50
C VAL A 393 -6.05 22.63 20.61
N GLU A 394 -6.16 23.96 20.67
CA GLU A 394 -7.05 24.69 21.57
C GLU A 394 -7.68 25.86 20.78
N ASP A 395 -8.95 26.13 21.01
CA ASP A 395 -9.71 27.16 20.30
C ASP A 395 -9.62 27.05 18.76
N GLY A 396 -9.57 25.81 18.26
CA GLY A 396 -9.47 25.52 16.84
C GLY A 396 -8.13 25.86 16.19
N ARG A 397 -7.06 26.01 16.99
CA ARG A 397 -5.73 26.36 16.50
C ARG A 397 -4.65 25.45 17.09
N ILE A 398 -3.65 25.13 16.29
CA ILE A 398 -2.45 24.43 16.73
C ILE A 398 -1.69 25.34 17.71
N GLN A 399 -1.40 24.83 18.91
CA GLN A 399 -0.69 25.54 19.97
C GLN A 399 0.78 25.13 20.08
N HIS A 400 1.04 23.86 20.33
CA HIS A 400 2.39 23.34 20.55
C HIS A 400 2.45 21.86 20.16
N PRO A 401 3.64 21.30 19.88
CA PRO A 401 3.80 19.89 19.62
C PRO A 401 3.61 19.05 20.88
N VAL A 402 3.12 17.84 20.69
CA VAL A 402 2.90 16.84 21.75
C VAL A 402 3.42 15.47 21.33
N GLU A 403 4.01 14.73 22.29
CA GLU A 403 4.55 13.40 22.07
C GLU A 403 4.44 12.50 23.32
N GLU A 404 4.96 11.28 23.23
CA GLU A 404 4.98 10.29 24.32
C GLU A 404 3.59 10.04 24.92
N PHE A 405 2.57 9.91 24.10
CA PHE A 405 1.22 9.57 24.52
C PHE A 405 0.65 8.44 23.68
N THR A 406 -0.43 7.87 24.16
CA THR A 406 -1.18 6.82 23.48
C THR A 406 -2.54 7.34 23.10
N ILE A 407 -3.00 7.04 21.86
CA ILE A 407 -4.40 7.16 21.48
C ILE A 407 -5.03 5.78 21.45
N ALA A 408 -6.24 5.66 22.00
CA ALA A 408 -6.96 4.40 22.07
C ALA A 408 -8.44 4.57 21.73
N GLY A 409 -9.01 3.54 21.12
CA GLY A 409 -10.40 3.48 20.73
C GLY A 409 -10.76 2.08 20.22
N ASN A 410 -11.88 2.00 19.55
CA ASN A 410 -12.30 0.81 18.81
C ASN A 410 -12.65 1.25 17.38
N LEU A 411 -12.17 0.54 16.36
CA LEU A 411 -12.32 0.92 14.95
C LEU A 411 -13.78 1.14 14.55
N GLU A 412 -14.73 0.31 15.04
CA GLU A 412 -16.13 0.50 14.73
C GLU A 412 -16.66 1.83 15.30
N ALA A 413 -16.31 2.14 16.55
CA ALA A 413 -16.69 3.40 17.16
C ALA A 413 -16.02 4.59 16.48
N MET A 414 -14.73 4.47 16.11
CA MET A 414 -13.99 5.50 15.38
C MET A 414 -14.60 5.78 14.01
N PHE A 415 -14.99 4.74 13.26
CA PHE A 415 -15.61 4.89 11.94
C PHE A 415 -16.98 5.56 12.05
N LYS A 416 -17.81 5.17 13.03
CA LYS A 416 -19.10 5.82 13.30
C LYS A 416 -18.96 7.26 13.77
N GLY A 417 -17.89 7.54 14.53
CA GLY A 417 -17.55 8.86 15.05
C GLY A 417 -16.74 9.72 14.06
N LEU A 418 -16.67 9.35 12.77
CA LEU A 418 -16.02 10.20 11.76
C LEU A 418 -16.81 11.48 11.58
N ALA A 419 -16.29 12.58 12.11
CA ALA A 419 -16.98 13.88 12.14
C ALA A 419 -16.70 14.73 10.88
N GLY A 420 -15.57 14.52 10.20
CA GLY A 420 -15.23 15.28 8.99
C GLY A 420 -14.03 14.70 8.25
N VAL A 421 -13.92 15.06 6.96
CA VAL A 421 -12.82 14.66 6.08
C VAL A 421 -12.19 15.89 5.43
N GLY A 422 -10.88 15.95 5.43
CA GLY A 422 -10.10 17.06 4.88
C GLY A 422 -10.04 17.08 3.36
N SER A 423 -9.90 18.27 2.79
CA SER A 423 -9.60 18.49 1.38
C SER A 423 -8.09 18.39 1.06
N ASP A 424 -7.26 18.23 2.08
CA ASP A 424 -5.81 18.10 2.04
C ASP A 424 -5.36 16.67 1.66
N THR A 425 -5.82 16.18 0.53
CA THR A 425 -5.68 14.78 0.10
C THR A 425 -4.24 14.37 -0.14
N ASP A 426 -3.78 13.27 0.50
CA ASP A 426 -2.54 12.58 0.14
C ASP A 426 -2.78 11.69 -1.09
N THR A 427 -2.03 11.97 -2.17
CA THR A 427 -2.12 11.26 -3.46
C THR A 427 -0.90 10.40 -3.77
N ARG A 428 0.07 10.30 -2.86
CA ARG A 428 1.35 9.59 -3.07
C ARG A 428 1.22 8.06 -3.08
N GLY A 429 0.09 7.54 -2.62
CA GLY A 429 -0.20 6.10 -2.55
C GLY A 429 -1.41 5.69 -3.40
N SER A 430 -1.88 4.48 -3.17
CA SER A 430 -3.11 3.96 -3.78
C SER A 430 -4.39 4.35 -3.04
N ILE A 431 -4.29 4.83 -1.81
CA ILE A 431 -5.41 5.31 -0.99
C ILE A 431 -5.37 6.83 -1.00
N HIS A 432 -6.34 7.46 -1.63
CA HIS A 432 -6.46 8.92 -1.65
C HIS A 432 -7.49 9.37 -0.62
N THR A 433 -7.02 10.01 0.43
CA THR A 433 -7.85 10.59 1.49
C THR A 433 -7.21 11.84 2.07
N GLY A 434 -8.03 12.78 2.54
CA GLY A 434 -7.57 13.89 3.38
C GLY A 434 -7.51 13.52 4.85
N SER A 435 -7.29 14.51 5.71
CA SER A 435 -7.34 14.38 7.17
C SER A 435 -8.69 13.83 7.64
N TRP A 436 -8.69 13.01 8.71
CA TRP A 436 -9.92 12.48 9.32
C TRP A 436 -10.08 13.00 10.74
N LEU A 437 -11.18 13.69 11.00
CA LEU A 437 -11.58 14.10 12.35
C LEU A 437 -12.47 13.03 12.97
N ILE A 438 -11.99 12.38 14.02
CA ILE A 438 -12.75 11.46 14.87
C ILE A 438 -13.23 12.24 16.08
N ASP A 439 -14.54 12.17 16.37
CA ASP A 439 -15.20 12.97 17.39
C ASP A 439 -14.71 12.70 18.82
N GLU A 440 -14.32 11.45 19.12
CA GLU A 440 -13.83 11.08 20.45
C GLU A 440 -12.91 9.87 20.43
N MET A 441 -11.73 9.99 21.04
CA MET A 441 -10.83 8.90 21.37
C MET A 441 -10.24 9.12 22.77
N THR A 442 -9.71 8.06 23.39
CA THR A 442 -8.92 8.20 24.60
C THR A 442 -7.50 8.65 24.24
N VAL A 443 -7.08 9.77 24.80
CA VAL A 443 -5.70 10.28 24.76
C VAL A 443 -5.09 10.07 26.13
N ALA A 444 -4.01 9.32 26.24
CA ALA A 444 -3.34 9.01 27.50
C ALA A 444 -1.87 9.49 27.45
N GLY A 445 -1.61 10.64 28.05
CA GLY A 445 -0.28 11.27 28.08
C GLY A 445 0.29 11.31 29.49
N SER A 446 -0.33 12.00 30.41
CA SER A 446 0.12 12.20 31.81
C SER A 446 -0.95 11.85 32.80
#